data_81420bdd21d96f668e8f7819703f9315
#
_entry.id   81420bdd21d96f668e8f7819703f9315
#
_cell.length_a   1.000
_cell.length_b   1.000
_cell.length_c   1.000
_cell.angle_alpha   90.00
_cell.angle_beta   90.00
_cell.angle_gamma   90.00
#
_symmetry.space_group_name_H-M   'P 1'
#
loop_
_entity.id
_entity.type
_entity.pdbx_description
1 polymer ?
#
loop_
_entity_poly.entity_id
_entity_poly.type
_entity_poly.pdbx_seq_one_letter_code
_entity_poly.pdbx_strand_id
1 'polypeptide(L)'
;MTWLVAGLVLFLGVHSFSMLRGAREVFVAGLGSENAYKGLYALIALIGLILIVIGFARYRAAGMIPLWDPPAWGRHIAMLVVLLSFIALAATYVPSHIRSSLKHPMITAVILWALSHLLVNGDVGSAVLFGSFLVWGAIARVSMGRRTRVIFAAPPQGPPLGMRNDVIIVIAGILLYGATLVWLHPLLVGVPVIAI
;
A
#
# COMPACT_ATOMS: atom_id res chain seq x y z
N MET A 1 -3.71 -14.28 15.47
CA MET A 1 -3.01 -12.97 15.65
C MET A 1 -1.50 -13.09 15.49
N THR A 2 -0.81 -14.03 16.09
CA THR A 2 0.68 -14.14 16.07
C THR A 2 1.27 -14.11 14.65
N TRP A 3 0.74 -14.90 13.72
CA TRP A 3 1.20 -14.93 12.32
C TRP A 3 0.98 -13.59 11.60
N LEU A 4 -0.14 -12.92 11.87
CA LEU A 4 -0.43 -11.59 11.30
C LEU A 4 0.60 -10.56 11.78
N VAL A 5 0.83 -10.51 13.09
CA VAL A 5 1.80 -9.57 13.69
C VAL A 5 3.22 -9.86 13.20
N ALA A 6 3.64 -11.14 13.20
CA ALA A 6 4.95 -11.53 12.68
C ALA A 6 5.14 -11.13 11.21
N GLY A 7 4.11 -11.36 10.38
CA GLY A 7 4.10 -10.95 8.98
C GLY A 7 4.21 -9.44 8.81
N LEU A 8 3.46 -8.66 9.58
CA LEU A 8 3.53 -7.19 9.57
C LEU A 8 4.91 -6.68 9.97
N VAL A 9 5.51 -7.25 11.02
CA VAL A 9 6.87 -6.89 11.46
C VAL A 9 7.90 -7.16 10.37
N LEU A 10 7.86 -8.32 9.73
CA LEU A 10 8.77 -8.64 8.63
C LEU A 10 8.54 -7.75 7.41
N PHE A 11 7.30 -7.62 6.96
CA PHE A 11 6.96 -6.87 5.76
C PHE A 11 7.24 -5.38 5.93
N LEU A 12 6.66 -4.75 6.94
CA LEU A 12 6.86 -3.32 7.18
C LEU A 12 8.28 -3.02 7.68
N GLY A 13 8.92 -3.96 8.38
CA GLY A 13 10.29 -3.85 8.85
C GLY A 13 11.28 -3.73 7.69
N VAL A 14 11.23 -4.65 6.71
CA VAL A 14 12.13 -4.58 5.55
C VAL A 14 11.87 -3.35 4.69
N HIS A 15 10.60 -2.91 4.57
CA HIS A 15 10.24 -1.67 3.88
C HIS A 15 10.75 -0.44 4.63
N SER A 16 10.69 -0.44 5.96
CA SER A 16 11.24 0.62 6.80
C SER A 16 12.77 0.66 6.75
N PHE A 17 13.44 -0.51 6.75
CA PHE A 17 14.88 -0.60 6.63
C PHE A 17 15.39 0.06 5.34
N SER A 18 14.70 -0.14 4.23
CA SER A 18 15.05 0.50 2.95
C SER A 18 14.96 2.05 2.98
N MET A 19 14.28 2.61 3.97
CA MET A 19 14.25 4.06 4.20
C MET A 19 15.48 4.58 4.93
N LEU A 20 16.23 3.75 5.63
CA LEU A 20 17.44 4.07 6.38
C LEU A 20 18.66 4.00 5.45
N ARG A 21 18.92 5.07 4.66
CA ARG A 21 19.92 5.06 3.58
C ARG A 21 21.30 4.60 4.05
N GLY A 22 21.83 5.17 5.13
CA GLY A 22 23.14 4.80 5.63
C GLY A 22 23.24 3.33 6.03
N ALA A 23 22.25 2.82 6.76
CA ALA A 23 22.19 1.39 7.12
C ALA A 23 22.07 0.50 5.87
N ARG A 24 21.24 0.90 4.90
CA ARG A 24 21.11 0.20 3.62
C ARG A 24 22.42 0.17 2.84
N GLU A 25 23.13 1.29 2.74
CA GLU A 25 24.42 1.39 2.02
C GLU A 25 25.48 0.48 2.64
N VAL A 26 25.61 0.47 3.97
CA VAL A 26 26.54 -0.43 4.70
C VAL A 26 26.15 -1.89 4.44
N PHE A 27 24.86 -2.21 4.48
CA PHE A 27 24.38 -3.56 4.28
C PHE A 27 24.60 -4.06 2.84
N VAL A 28 24.35 -3.21 1.83
CA VAL A 28 24.64 -3.49 0.41
C VAL A 28 26.13 -3.71 0.19
N ALA A 29 26.99 -2.87 0.80
CA ALA A 29 28.44 -3.03 0.72
C ALA A 29 28.90 -4.36 1.33
N GLY A 30 28.32 -4.78 2.47
CA GLY A 30 28.60 -6.07 3.11
C GLY A 30 28.17 -7.29 2.27
N LEU A 31 27.07 -7.16 1.50
CA LEU A 31 26.63 -8.22 0.59
C LEU A 31 27.40 -8.24 -0.74
N GLY A 32 28.19 -7.20 -1.03
CA GLY A 32 28.96 -7.07 -2.25
C GLY A 32 28.13 -6.88 -3.54
N SER A 33 26.79 -6.83 -3.45
CA SER A 33 25.92 -6.71 -4.62
C SER A 33 24.55 -6.09 -4.29
N GLU A 34 24.18 -5.09 -5.07
CA GLU A 34 22.84 -4.50 -5.04
C GLU A 34 21.75 -5.53 -5.41
N ASN A 35 22.04 -6.46 -6.31
CA ASN A 35 21.09 -7.51 -6.71
C ASN A 35 20.88 -8.54 -5.58
N ALA A 36 21.94 -8.88 -4.82
CA ALA A 36 21.80 -9.73 -3.64
C ALA A 36 20.91 -9.07 -2.58
N TYR A 37 21.10 -7.77 -2.35
CA TYR A 37 20.22 -7.00 -1.47
C TYR A 37 18.76 -7.03 -1.93
N LYS A 38 18.50 -6.77 -3.23
CA LYS A 38 17.14 -6.77 -3.79
C LYS A 38 16.49 -8.16 -3.69
N GLY A 39 17.26 -9.22 -3.93
CA GLY A 39 16.77 -10.59 -3.76
C GLY A 39 16.38 -10.91 -2.33
N LEU A 40 17.25 -10.58 -1.36
CA LEU A 40 16.97 -10.79 0.06
C LEU A 40 15.78 -9.95 0.54
N TYR A 41 15.73 -8.68 0.13
CA TYR A 41 14.59 -7.79 0.39
C TYR A 41 13.28 -8.39 -0.11
N ALA A 42 13.26 -8.85 -1.38
CA ALA A 42 12.06 -9.42 -1.99
C ALA A 42 11.64 -10.71 -1.28
N LEU A 43 12.60 -11.56 -0.89
CA LEU A 43 12.31 -12.80 -0.16
C LEU A 43 11.69 -12.51 1.21
N ILE A 44 12.27 -11.60 1.99
CA ILE A 44 11.73 -11.23 3.31
C ILE A 44 10.34 -10.60 3.17
N ALA A 45 10.16 -9.70 2.19
CA ALA A 45 8.87 -9.08 1.91
C ALA A 45 7.82 -10.12 1.52
N LEU A 46 8.17 -11.10 0.68
CA LEU A 46 7.28 -12.18 0.28
C LEU A 46 6.88 -13.07 1.46
N ILE A 47 7.83 -13.47 2.29
CA ILE A 47 7.55 -14.24 3.52
C ILE A 47 6.62 -13.44 4.44
N GLY A 48 6.93 -12.16 4.67
CA GLY A 48 6.08 -11.27 5.45
C GLY A 48 4.66 -11.19 4.91
N LEU A 49 4.49 -11.03 3.59
CA LEU A 49 3.18 -10.99 2.93
C LEU A 49 2.41 -12.31 3.10
N ILE A 50 3.05 -13.45 2.91
CA ILE A 50 2.43 -14.76 3.11
C ILE A 50 1.94 -14.92 4.54
N LEU A 51 2.76 -14.51 5.52
CA LEU A 51 2.39 -14.57 6.94
C LEU A 51 1.21 -13.63 7.27
N ILE A 52 1.14 -12.45 6.66
CA ILE A 52 0.00 -11.53 6.78
C ILE A 52 -1.27 -12.21 6.27
N VAL A 53 -1.24 -12.77 5.05
CA VAL A 53 -2.41 -13.42 4.42
C VAL A 53 -2.89 -14.61 5.27
N ILE A 54 -1.99 -15.52 5.61
CA ILE A 54 -2.32 -16.70 6.42
C ILE A 54 -2.80 -16.28 7.82
N GLY A 55 -2.10 -15.32 8.43
CA GLY A 55 -2.42 -14.83 9.77
C GLY A 55 -3.79 -14.18 9.85
N PHE A 56 -4.13 -13.35 8.85
CA PHE A 56 -5.43 -12.70 8.79
C PHE A 56 -6.56 -13.70 8.45
N ALA A 57 -6.33 -14.64 7.55
CA ALA A 57 -7.29 -15.71 7.25
C ALA A 57 -7.61 -16.57 8.48
N ARG A 58 -6.56 -16.97 9.24
CA ARG A 58 -6.74 -17.72 10.50
C ARG A 58 -7.46 -16.91 11.58
N TYR A 59 -7.17 -15.61 11.68
CA TYR A 59 -7.86 -14.73 12.60
C TYR A 59 -9.36 -14.65 12.28
N ARG A 60 -9.70 -14.49 11.01
CA ARG A 60 -11.10 -14.47 10.58
C ARG A 60 -11.82 -15.80 10.84
N ALA A 61 -11.17 -16.92 10.57
CA ALA A 61 -11.72 -18.27 10.81
C ALA A 61 -11.94 -18.57 12.30
N ALA A 62 -11.16 -17.95 13.20
CA ALA A 62 -11.31 -18.12 14.64
C ALA A 62 -12.43 -17.25 15.26
N GLY A 63 -13.12 -16.44 14.46
CA GLY A 63 -14.11 -15.49 14.93
C GLY A 63 -13.49 -14.13 15.23
N MET A 64 -13.88 -13.11 14.46
CA MET A 64 -13.35 -11.74 14.59
C MET A 64 -13.79 -11.12 15.91
N ILE A 65 -12.85 -10.46 16.59
CA ILE A 65 -13.13 -9.74 17.85
C ILE A 65 -13.60 -8.34 17.48
N PRO A 66 -14.87 -7.97 17.76
CA PRO A 66 -15.41 -6.66 17.41
C PRO A 66 -14.75 -5.56 18.24
N LEU A 67 -14.51 -4.40 17.63
CA LEU A 67 -13.94 -3.20 18.25
C LEU A 67 -14.91 -2.01 18.14
N TRP A 68 -15.55 -1.84 16.98
CA TRP A 68 -16.56 -0.83 16.72
C TRP A 68 -17.50 -1.30 15.62
N ASP A 69 -18.68 -0.69 15.53
CA ASP A 69 -19.64 -0.93 14.45
C ASP A 69 -19.44 0.11 13.34
N PRO A 70 -18.98 -0.28 12.14
CA PRO A 70 -18.84 0.64 11.03
C PRO A 70 -20.19 1.22 10.62
N PRO A 71 -20.29 2.55 10.39
CA PRO A 71 -21.54 3.16 9.96
C PRO A 71 -21.92 2.69 8.54
N ALA A 72 -23.21 2.49 8.26
CA ALA A 72 -23.72 1.96 7.00
C ALA A 72 -23.27 2.81 5.77
N TRP A 73 -23.16 4.12 5.93
CA TRP A 73 -22.67 5.04 4.89
C TRP A 73 -21.16 4.88 4.60
N GLY A 74 -20.40 4.34 5.56
CA GLY A 74 -18.96 4.15 5.46
C GLY A 74 -18.56 3.34 4.24
N ARG A 75 -19.39 2.36 3.84
CA ARG A 75 -19.16 1.52 2.65
C ARG A 75 -19.06 2.34 1.36
N HIS A 76 -19.93 3.32 1.16
CA HIS A 76 -19.92 4.14 -0.05
C HIS A 76 -18.67 5.03 -0.11
N ILE A 77 -18.29 5.63 1.02
CA ILE A 77 -17.07 6.42 1.11
C ILE A 77 -15.83 5.53 0.91
N ALA A 78 -15.79 4.35 1.54
CA ALA A 78 -14.68 3.41 1.36
C ALA A 78 -14.50 3.00 -0.10
N MET A 79 -15.58 2.69 -0.82
CA MET A 79 -15.53 2.36 -2.24
C MET A 79 -14.93 3.50 -3.08
N LEU A 80 -15.33 4.75 -2.82
CA LEU A 80 -14.75 5.92 -3.50
C LEU A 80 -13.26 6.10 -3.15
N VAL A 81 -12.90 5.97 -1.88
CA VAL A 81 -11.50 6.13 -1.43
C VAL A 81 -10.61 5.03 -2.00
N VAL A 82 -11.10 3.78 -2.10
CA VAL A 82 -10.38 2.68 -2.76
C VAL A 82 -10.21 2.94 -4.25
N LEU A 83 -11.23 3.49 -4.95
CA LEU A 83 -11.08 3.90 -6.34
C LEU A 83 -9.94 4.91 -6.50
N LEU A 84 -9.88 5.95 -5.65
CA LEU A 84 -8.79 6.92 -5.65
C LEU A 84 -7.44 6.27 -5.33
N SER A 85 -7.42 5.26 -4.45
CA SER A 85 -6.22 4.46 -4.18
C SER A 85 -5.71 3.75 -5.43
N PHE A 86 -6.59 3.13 -6.23
CA PHE A 86 -6.19 2.46 -7.48
C PHE A 86 -5.70 3.44 -8.54
N ILE A 87 -6.30 4.62 -8.64
CA ILE A 87 -5.80 5.70 -9.53
C ILE A 87 -4.40 6.16 -9.08
N ALA A 88 -4.19 6.36 -7.78
CA ALA A 88 -2.88 6.69 -7.24
C ALA A 88 -1.84 5.57 -7.47
N LEU A 89 -2.26 4.31 -7.36
CA LEU A 89 -1.40 3.15 -7.66
C LEU A 89 -0.99 3.14 -9.13
N ALA A 90 -1.92 3.32 -10.06
CA ALA A 90 -1.63 3.41 -11.49
C ALA A 90 -0.69 4.58 -11.82
N ALA A 91 -0.85 5.73 -11.15
CA ALA A 91 0.02 6.89 -11.28
C ALA A 91 1.47 6.63 -10.88
N THR A 92 1.76 5.56 -10.16
CA THR A 92 3.12 5.19 -9.79
C THR A 92 3.99 4.85 -11.00
N TYR A 93 3.39 4.28 -12.03
CA TYR A 93 4.12 3.70 -13.17
C TYR A 93 4.13 4.58 -14.42
N VAL A 94 3.28 5.61 -14.48
CA VAL A 94 3.13 6.46 -15.67
C VAL A 94 3.45 7.92 -15.31
N PRO A 95 4.41 8.59 -16.00
CA PRO A 95 4.66 10.02 -15.84
C PRO A 95 3.42 10.85 -16.20
N SER A 96 2.93 11.70 -15.28
CA SER A 96 1.67 12.41 -15.44
C SER A 96 1.55 13.60 -14.46
N HIS A 97 0.56 14.48 -14.67
CA HIS A 97 0.26 15.53 -13.71
C HIS A 97 -0.23 14.97 -12.38
N ILE A 98 -1.04 13.89 -12.41
CA ILE A 98 -1.51 13.20 -11.20
C ILE A 98 -0.31 12.71 -10.39
N ARG A 99 0.66 12.04 -11.04
CA ARG A 99 1.90 11.58 -10.37
C ARG A 99 2.69 12.73 -9.75
N SER A 100 2.87 13.83 -10.49
CA SER A 100 3.63 14.98 -10.01
C SER A 100 2.95 15.69 -8.83
N SER A 101 1.62 15.79 -8.84
CA SER A 101 0.82 16.36 -7.76
C SER A 101 0.88 15.52 -6.49
N LEU A 102 0.78 14.20 -6.62
CA LEU A 102 0.86 13.27 -5.50
C LEU A 102 2.28 13.15 -4.93
N LYS A 103 3.32 13.40 -5.72
CA LYS A 103 4.77 13.26 -5.41
C LYS A 103 5.19 11.82 -5.08
N HIS A 104 4.42 11.12 -4.28
CA HIS A 104 4.66 9.73 -3.84
C HIS A 104 3.39 8.89 -4.00
N PRO A 105 2.95 8.63 -5.25
CA PRO A 105 1.63 8.05 -5.52
C PRO A 105 1.44 6.66 -4.91
N MET A 106 2.46 5.80 -4.88
CA MET A 106 2.38 4.48 -4.24
C MET A 106 2.08 4.58 -2.74
N ILE A 107 2.76 5.47 -2.02
CA ILE A 107 2.50 5.66 -0.58
C ILE A 107 1.11 6.24 -0.35
N THR A 108 0.70 7.18 -1.21
CA THR A 108 -0.67 7.73 -1.17
C THR A 108 -1.71 6.62 -1.40
N ALA A 109 -1.48 5.72 -2.36
CA ALA A 109 -2.36 4.58 -2.59
C ALA A 109 -2.48 3.68 -1.36
N VAL A 110 -1.37 3.31 -0.72
CA VAL A 110 -1.37 2.50 0.51
C VAL A 110 -2.13 3.18 1.64
N ILE A 111 -1.94 4.48 1.85
CA ILE A 111 -2.65 5.26 2.89
C ILE A 111 -4.15 5.25 2.63
N LEU A 112 -4.58 5.54 1.40
CA LEU A 112 -5.99 5.56 1.01
C LEU A 112 -6.62 4.17 1.15
N TRP A 113 -5.93 3.12 0.71
CA TRP A 113 -6.35 1.73 0.85
C TRP A 113 -6.54 1.34 2.32
N ALA A 114 -5.57 1.63 3.18
CA ALA A 114 -5.65 1.30 4.59
C ALA A 114 -6.78 2.08 5.30
N LEU A 115 -6.90 3.38 5.01
CA LEU A 115 -7.96 4.23 5.57
C LEU A 115 -9.35 3.74 5.17
N SER A 116 -9.56 3.40 3.89
CA SER A 116 -10.85 2.91 3.41
C SER A 116 -11.27 1.61 4.08
N HIS A 117 -10.33 0.69 4.30
CA HIS A 117 -10.63 -0.56 4.99
C HIS A 117 -10.93 -0.37 6.48
N LEU A 118 -10.28 0.58 7.17
CA LEU A 118 -10.61 0.95 8.54
C LEU A 118 -12.02 1.55 8.68
N LEU A 119 -12.55 2.20 7.63
CA LEU A 119 -13.90 2.74 7.64
C LEU A 119 -14.99 1.66 7.66
N VAL A 120 -14.69 0.45 7.18
CA VAL A 120 -15.70 -0.61 6.97
C VAL A 120 -15.40 -1.92 7.71
N ASN A 121 -14.27 -2.01 8.40
CA ASN A 121 -13.89 -3.19 9.18
C ASN A 121 -13.65 -2.79 10.62
N GLY A 122 -14.57 -3.13 11.50
CA GLY A 122 -14.58 -2.73 12.92
C GLY A 122 -14.07 -3.81 13.87
N ASP A 123 -13.09 -4.60 13.48
CA ASP A 123 -12.52 -5.69 14.29
C ASP A 123 -11.02 -5.50 14.59
N VAL A 124 -10.55 -6.18 15.63
CA VAL A 124 -9.16 -6.08 16.11
C VAL A 124 -8.13 -6.44 15.04
N GLY A 125 -8.35 -7.50 14.27
CA GLY A 125 -7.41 -7.94 13.24
C GLY A 125 -7.30 -6.92 12.11
N SER A 126 -8.42 -6.37 11.68
CA SER A 126 -8.49 -5.29 10.68
C SER A 126 -7.83 -4.02 11.20
N ALA A 127 -8.07 -3.63 12.45
CA ALA A 127 -7.42 -2.48 13.06
C ALA A 127 -5.90 -2.66 13.11
N VAL A 128 -5.40 -3.84 13.49
CA VAL A 128 -3.97 -4.16 13.50
C VAL A 128 -3.40 -4.14 12.08
N LEU A 129 -4.04 -4.80 11.13
CA LEU A 129 -3.57 -4.87 9.74
C LEU A 129 -3.53 -3.48 9.10
N PHE A 130 -4.68 -2.88 8.91
CA PHE A 130 -4.81 -1.62 8.17
C PHE A 130 -4.24 -0.43 8.95
N GLY A 131 -4.35 -0.43 10.29
CA GLY A 131 -3.73 0.57 11.15
C GLY A 131 -2.22 0.57 11.04
N SER A 132 -1.57 -0.60 11.00
CA SER A 132 -0.12 -0.71 10.81
C SER A 132 0.32 -0.14 9.45
N PHE A 133 -0.40 -0.45 8.37
CA PHE A 133 -0.11 0.11 7.04
C PHE A 133 -0.37 1.62 6.99
N LEU A 134 -1.42 2.12 7.64
CA LEU A 134 -1.72 3.55 7.69
C LEU A 134 -0.62 4.33 8.42
N VAL A 135 -0.21 3.86 9.61
CA VAL A 135 0.86 4.47 10.39
C VAL A 135 2.19 4.42 9.63
N TRP A 136 2.53 3.25 9.07
CA TRP A 136 3.74 3.10 8.26
C TRP A 136 3.72 4.04 7.05
N GLY A 137 2.61 4.10 6.32
CA GLY A 137 2.44 4.98 5.17
C GLY A 137 2.59 6.45 5.51
N ALA A 138 2.04 6.90 6.64
CA ALA A 138 2.19 8.27 7.13
C ALA A 138 3.66 8.60 7.45
N ILE A 139 4.36 7.70 8.17
CA ILE A 139 5.80 7.85 8.46
C ILE A 139 6.62 7.86 7.16
N ALA A 140 6.34 6.94 6.24
CA ALA A 140 7.01 6.88 4.94
C ALA A 140 6.81 8.18 4.15
N ARG A 141 5.60 8.71 4.12
CA ARG A 141 5.26 9.97 3.45
C ARG A 141 6.07 11.15 3.99
N VAL A 142 6.16 11.27 5.31
CA VAL A 142 6.94 12.34 5.97
C VAL A 142 8.43 12.15 5.68
N SER A 143 8.95 10.93 5.81
CA SER A 143 10.35 10.59 5.53
C SER A 143 10.74 10.94 4.09
N MET A 144 9.92 10.57 3.12
CA MET A 144 10.17 10.84 1.70
C MET A 144 10.01 12.34 1.37
N GLY A 145 9.05 13.04 1.97
CA GLY A 145 8.86 14.47 1.78
C GLY A 145 10.06 15.30 2.26
N ARG A 146 10.71 14.91 3.35
CA ARG A 146 11.94 15.54 3.83
C ARG A 146 13.09 15.34 2.86
N ARG A 147 13.18 14.19 2.20
CA ARG A 147 14.24 13.87 1.22
C ARG A 147 14.07 14.65 -0.08
N THR A 148 12.86 14.80 -0.56
CA THR A 148 12.55 15.56 -1.78
C THR A 148 12.99 17.01 -1.66
N ARG A 149 12.86 17.62 -0.49
CA ARG A 149 13.34 19.00 -0.24
C ARG A 149 14.85 19.17 -0.38
N VAL A 150 15.63 18.12 -0.10
CA VAL A 150 17.10 18.16 -0.16
C VAL A 150 17.63 17.87 -1.57
N ILE A 151 16.92 17.04 -2.35
CA ILE A 151 17.41 16.52 -3.64
C ILE A 151 16.88 17.31 -4.84
N PHE A 152 15.73 17.95 -4.74
CA PHE A 152 15.05 18.63 -5.85
C PHE A 152 15.05 20.14 -5.68
N ALA A 153 16.22 20.74 -5.90
CA ALA A 153 16.31 22.19 -6.12
C ALA A 153 15.83 22.61 -7.52
N ALA A 154 15.64 21.67 -8.44
CA ALA A 154 15.05 21.93 -9.77
C ALA A 154 13.92 20.95 -10.06
N PRO A 155 12.81 21.39 -10.69
CA PRO A 155 11.80 20.47 -11.19
C PRO A 155 12.43 19.53 -12.22
N PRO A 156 12.00 18.24 -12.30
CA PRO A 156 12.51 17.34 -13.31
C PRO A 156 12.24 17.94 -14.70
N GLN A 157 13.31 18.20 -15.45
CA GLN A 157 13.24 18.62 -16.85
C GLN A 157 12.86 17.38 -17.68
N GLY A 158 11.57 17.06 -17.70
CA GLY A 158 10.98 16.05 -18.57
C GLY A 158 10.16 16.72 -19.66
N PRO A 159 9.81 16.01 -20.74
CA PRO A 159 8.86 16.51 -21.72
C PRO A 159 7.55 16.92 -21.03
N PRO A 160 6.83 17.94 -21.54
CA PRO A 160 5.60 18.39 -20.93
C PRO A 160 4.65 17.20 -20.74
N LEU A 161 4.18 17.02 -19.50
CA LEU A 161 3.27 15.92 -19.15
C LEU A 161 1.97 16.15 -19.88
N GLY A 162 1.64 15.26 -20.84
CA GLY A 162 0.40 15.36 -21.59
C GLY A 162 -0.80 14.88 -20.78
N MET A 163 -1.94 15.55 -20.94
CA MET A 163 -3.23 15.14 -20.35
C MET A 163 -3.61 13.69 -20.72
N ARG A 164 -3.10 13.18 -21.85
CA ARG A 164 -3.26 11.79 -22.30
C ARG A 164 -2.84 10.79 -21.22
N ASN A 165 -1.72 11.03 -20.54
CA ASN A 165 -1.22 10.12 -19.50
C ASN A 165 -2.12 10.13 -18.27
N ASP A 166 -2.69 11.29 -17.91
CA ASP A 166 -3.65 11.38 -16.80
C ASP A 166 -4.91 10.56 -17.11
N VAL A 167 -5.43 10.66 -18.34
CA VAL A 167 -6.58 9.86 -18.79
C VAL A 167 -6.26 8.37 -18.75
N ILE A 168 -5.08 7.93 -19.23
CA ILE A 168 -4.64 6.52 -19.17
C ILE A 168 -4.62 6.03 -17.71
N ILE A 169 -4.09 6.82 -16.80
CA ILE A 169 -4.02 6.48 -15.37
C ILE A 169 -5.40 6.31 -14.75
N VAL A 170 -6.31 7.23 -15.06
CA VAL A 170 -7.68 7.15 -14.53
C VAL A 170 -8.38 5.91 -15.07
N ILE A 171 -8.29 5.64 -16.38
CA ILE A 171 -8.87 4.44 -16.99
C ILE A 171 -8.25 3.17 -16.39
N ALA A 172 -6.92 3.09 -16.27
CA ALA A 172 -6.24 1.95 -15.69
C ALA A 172 -6.65 1.75 -14.22
N GLY A 173 -6.75 2.82 -13.44
CA GLY A 173 -7.21 2.78 -12.05
C GLY A 173 -8.64 2.25 -11.93
N ILE A 174 -9.56 2.72 -12.78
CA ILE A 174 -10.96 2.25 -12.82
C ILE A 174 -11.03 0.76 -13.21
N LEU A 175 -10.27 0.33 -14.21
CA LEU A 175 -10.25 -1.07 -14.65
C LEU A 175 -9.69 -1.99 -13.56
N LEU A 176 -8.58 -1.62 -12.92
CA LEU A 176 -8.00 -2.36 -11.79
C LEU A 176 -8.95 -2.42 -10.61
N TYR A 177 -9.62 -1.32 -10.28
CA TYR A 177 -10.63 -1.26 -9.25
C TYR A 177 -11.80 -2.19 -9.56
N GLY A 178 -12.39 -2.12 -10.76
CA GLY A 178 -13.48 -2.99 -11.19
C GLY A 178 -13.08 -4.47 -11.17
N ALA A 179 -11.91 -4.81 -11.71
CA ALA A 179 -11.37 -6.17 -11.66
C ALA A 179 -11.18 -6.66 -10.22
N THR A 180 -10.75 -5.78 -9.32
CA THR A 180 -10.59 -6.13 -7.91
C THR A 180 -11.93 -6.37 -7.23
N LEU A 181 -12.92 -5.53 -7.45
CA LEU A 181 -14.25 -5.68 -6.86
C LEU A 181 -14.92 -7.00 -7.26
N VAL A 182 -14.83 -7.34 -8.56
CA VAL A 182 -15.59 -8.47 -9.12
C VAL A 182 -14.85 -9.80 -8.95
N TRP A 183 -13.53 -9.82 -9.14
CA TRP A 183 -12.76 -11.06 -9.21
C TRP A 183 -11.66 -11.19 -8.18
N LEU A 184 -10.77 -10.18 -8.08
CA LEU A 184 -9.56 -10.35 -7.29
C LEU A 184 -9.84 -10.36 -5.79
N HIS A 185 -10.74 -9.55 -5.29
CA HIS A 185 -11.05 -9.50 -3.87
C HIS A 185 -11.74 -10.81 -3.39
N PRO A 186 -12.77 -11.33 -4.07
CA PRO A 186 -13.33 -12.65 -3.72
C PRO A 186 -12.32 -13.79 -3.82
N LEU A 187 -11.46 -13.76 -4.87
CA LEU A 187 -10.46 -14.82 -5.10
C LEU A 187 -9.34 -14.79 -4.03
N LEU A 188 -8.82 -13.62 -3.70
CA LEU A 188 -7.65 -13.49 -2.80
C LEU A 188 -8.05 -13.44 -1.33
N VAL A 189 -9.19 -12.83 -1.01
CA VAL A 189 -9.64 -12.57 0.36
C VAL A 189 -10.77 -13.50 0.77
N GLY A 190 -11.47 -14.11 -0.20
CA GLY A 190 -12.60 -15.01 0.05
C GLY A 190 -13.89 -14.28 0.45
N VAL A 191 -13.98 -12.96 0.22
CA VAL A 191 -15.16 -12.15 0.57
C VAL A 191 -15.57 -11.31 -0.63
N PRO A 192 -16.82 -11.44 -1.14
CA PRO A 192 -17.32 -10.55 -2.16
C PRO A 192 -17.54 -9.14 -1.58
N VAL A 193 -17.13 -8.11 -2.32
CA VAL A 193 -17.37 -6.71 -1.94
C VAL A 193 -18.75 -6.25 -2.37
N ILE A 194 -19.22 -6.75 -3.51
CA ILE A 194 -20.55 -6.53 -4.07
C ILE A 194 -21.27 -7.84 -4.20
N ALA A 195 -22.54 -7.87 -3.82
CA ALA A 195 -23.42 -9.00 -4.12
C ALA A 195 -23.74 -8.93 -5.62
N ILE A 196 -23.32 -9.94 -6.36
CA ILE A 196 -23.68 -10.17 -7.76
C ILE A 196 -24.75 -11.26 -7.77
#